data_03aef3ea1eb5704885fa60b172ade810
#
_entry.id   03aef3ea1eb5704885fa60b172ade810
#
_cell.length_a   1.000
_cell.length_b   1.000
_cell.length_c   1.000
_cell.angle_alpha   90.00
_cell.angle_beta   90.00
_cell.angle_gamma   90.00
#
_symmetry.space_group_name_H-M   'P 1'
#
loop_
_entity.id
_entity.type
_entity.pdbx_description
1 polymer ?
#
loop_
_entity_poly.entity_id
_entity_poly.type
_entity_poly.pdbx_seq_one_letter_code
_entity_poly.pdbx_strand_id
1 'polypeptide(L)'
;MINKLPELLYNFSGKPLDPDFLIVKNIWRRAQVLTEFKSQVTIFTEITVGDGERPEDIATQYYGNPFYNWTILIINDITDYYAQWPKSIVQLQEFINAKYDNGQATKHHITTEVKDANENVIVPAGKIVPSNFQVVYYNGSTTVTATPVVSITNAQYELSLIHI
;
A
#
# COMPACT_ATOMS: atom_id res chain seq x y z
N MET A 1 -3.95 14.86 18.28
CA MET A 1 -4.23 15.33 16.91
C MET A 1 -5.48 16.20 16.79
N ILE A 2 -6.64 15.77 17.29
CA ILE A 2 -7.93 16.49 17.16
C ILE A 2 -7.85 17.96 17.63
N ASN A 3 -7.10 18.24 18.71
CA ASN A 3 -6.92 19.61 19.23
C ASN A 3 -6.17 20.56 18.26
N LYS A 4 -5.52 20.04 17.21
CA LYS A 4 -4.80 20.82 16.20
C LYS A 4 -5.66 21.14 14.97
N LEU A 5 -6.85 20.53 14.87
CA LEU A 5 -7.76 20.82 13.76
C LEU A 5 -8.34 22.24 13.92
N PRO A 6 -8.60 22.93 12.79
CA PRO A 6 -9.22 24.23 12.82
C PRO A 6 -10.63 24.17 13.42
N GLU A 7 -11.07 25.29 13.94
CA GLU A 7 -12.39 25.45 14.51
C GLU A 7 -13.39 25.89 13.46
N LEU A 8 -14.64 25.53 13.64
CA LEU A 8 -15.77 26.03 12.87
C LEU A 8 -16.93 26.34 13.81
N LEU A 9 -17.71 27.34 13.42
CA LEU A 9 -18.97 27.67 14.09
C LEU A 9 -20.06 26.75 13.51
N TYR A 10 -20.71 25.97 14.38
CA TYR A 10 -21.75 25.05 14.00
C TYR A 10 -23.05 25.32 14.78
N ASN A 11 -24.14 25.40 14.06
CA ASN A 11 -25.47 25.60 14.64
C ASN A 11 -26.18 24.23 14.75
N PHE A 12 -26.41 23.77 15.97
CA PHE A 12 -27.09 22.50 16.25
C PHE A 12 -28.62 22.58 16.15
N SER A 13 -29.17 23.80 16.20
CA SER A 13 -30.64 23.95 16.15
C SER A 13 -31.24 23.64 14.76
N GLY A 14 -30.41 23.64 13.72
CA GLY A 14 -30.85 23.48 12.32
C GLY A 14 -31.69 24.65 11.79
N LYS A 15 -31.87 25.71 12.59
CA LYS A 15 -32.62 26.91 12.19
C LYS A 15 -31.65 28.00 11.73
N PRO A 16 -31.75 28.50 10.49
CA PRO A 16 -30.78 29.44 9.93
C PRO A 16 -30.66 30.80 10.66
N LEU A 17 -31.67 31.15 11.45
CA LEU A 17 -31.75 32.43 12.18
C LEU A 17 -31.51 32.30 13.69
N ASP A 18 -31.17 31.11 14.18
CA ASP A 18 -30.86 30.90 15.58
C ASP A 18 -29.42 31.32 15.87
N PRO A 19 -29.17 32.26 16.81
CA PRO A 19 -27.85 32.75 17.10
C PRO A 19 -26.97 31.78 17.90
N ASP A 20 -27.47 30.61 18.29
CA ASP A 20 -26.75 29.63 19.10
C ASP A 20 -25.74 28.85 18.24
N PHE A 21 -24.56 29.45 18.08
CA PHE A 21 -23.41 28.80 17.47
C PHE A 21 -22.47 28.25 18.52
N LEU A 22 -22.08 27.00 18.36
CA LEU A 22 -21.03 26.38 19.16
C LEU A 22 -19.73 26.28 18.33
N ILE A 23 -18.61 26.56 19.00
CA ILE A 23 -17.29 26.34 18.41
C ILE A 23 -16.99 24.86 18.50
N VAL A 24 -16.86 24.20 17.37
CA VAL A 24 -16.51 22.78 17.27
C VAL A 24 -15.26 22.58 16.43
N LYS A 25 -14.53 21.50 16.69
CA LYS A 25 -13.38 21.14 15.86
C LYS A 25 -13.85 20.59 14.51
N ASN A 26 -13.25 21.10 13.43
CA ASN A 26 -13.58 20.66 12.08
C ASN A 26 -12.94 19.30 11.79
N ILE A 27 -13.62 18.22 12.18
CA ILE A 27 -13.18 16.84 11.98
C ILE A 27 -13.25 16.39 10.51
N TRP A 28 -13.94 17.14 9.64
CA TRP A 28 -14.02 16.88 8.20
C TRP A 28 -12.74 17.26 7.45
N ARG A 29 -11.86 18.04 8.07
CA ARG A 29 -10.57 18.37 7.49
C ARG A 29 -9.55 17.27 7.73
N ARG A 30 -8.95 16.81 6.64
CA ARG A 30 -7.82 15.89 6.66
C ARG A 30 -6.52 16.68 6.78
N ALA A 31 -5.66 16.29 7.71
CA ALA A 31 -4.27 16.74 7.72
C ALA A 31 -3.49 15.95 6.66
N GLN A 32 -2.68 16.65 5.88
CA GLN A 32 -1.76 16.05 4.90
C GLN A 32 -0.38 16.68 5.04
N VAL A 33 0.66 15.88 4.79
CA VAL A 33 2.01 16.42 4.65
C VAL A 33 2.13 17.06 3.28
N LEU A 34 2.71 18.26 3.22
CA LEU A 34 2.96 18.95 1.95
C LEU A 34 3.86 18.08 1.06
N THR A 35 3.53 17.99 -0.22
CA THR A 35 4.25 17.17 -1.20
C THR A 35 5.73 17.54 -1.30
N GLU A 36 6.04 18.82 -1.10
CA GLU A 36 7.41 19.35 -1.07
C GLU A 36 8.25 18.73 0.04
N PHE A 37 7.67 18.47 1.22
CA PHE A 37 8.35 17.79 2.31
C PHE A 37 8.49 16.29 2.05
N LYS A 38 7.53 15.65 1.41
CA LYS A 38 7.61 14.22 1.07
C LYS A 38 8.76 13.89 0.11
N SER A 39 9.13 14.83 -0.74
CA SER A 39 10.26 14.67 -1.68
C SER A 39 11.64 14.82 -1.04
N GLN A 40 11.72 15.31 0.20
CA GLN A 40 12.99 15.49 0.92
C GLN A 40 13.40 14.21 1.64
N VAL A 41 14.13 13.35 0.95
CA VAL A 41 14.62 12.04 1.44
C VAL A 41 15.37 12.12 2.77
N THR A 42 15.95 13.28 3.09
CA THR A 42 16.74 13.48 4.34
C THR A 42 15.87 13.61 5.60
N ILE A 43 14.56 13.86 5.45
CA ILE A 43 13.65 14.06 6.60
C ILE A 43 12.97 12.75 7.01
N PHE A 44 12.83 11.81 6.07
CA PHE A 44 12.12 10.56 6.29
C PHE A 44 13.08 9.37 6.24
N THR A 45 12.86 8.41 7.11
CA THR A 45 13.56 7.13 7.13
C THR A 45 12.56 6.04 6.77
N GLU A 46 12.90 5.20 5.81
CA GLU A 46 12.11 4.00 5.51
C GLU A 46 12.33 2.96 6.59
N ILE A 47 11.23 2.38 7.06
CA ILE A 47 11.24 1.31 8.06
C ILE A 47 10.43 0.12 7.55
N THR A 48 10.85 -1.07 7.91
CA THR A 48 10.09 -2.30 7.65
C THR A 48 9.18 -2.56 8.83
N VAL A 49 7.88 -2.67 8.58
CA VAL A 49 6.88 -3.02 9.60
C VAL A 49 6.93 -4.53 9.83
N GLY A 50 7.11 -4.93 11.07
CA GLY A 50 7.09 -6.33 11.49
C GLY A 50 5.69 -6.96 11.42
N ASP A 51 5.63 -8.31 11.42
CA ASP A 51 4.36 -9.03 11.40
C ASP A 51 3.51 -8.69 12.64
N GLY A 52 2.32 -8.16 12.42
CA GLY A 52 1.39 -7.74 13.50
C GLY A 52 1.79 -6.49 14.26
N GLU A 53 2.87 -5.80 13.86
CA GLU A 53 3.33 -4.57 14.50
C GLU A 53 2.34 -3.42 14.26
N ARG A 54 2.09 -2.63 15.30
CA ARG A 54 1.14 -1.52 15.27
C ARG A 54 1.85 -0.17 15.13
N PRO A 55 1.17 0.86 14.61
CA PRO A 55 1.73 2.21 14.57
C PRO A 55 2.18 2.74 15.94
N GLU A 56 1.50 2.32 17.02
CA GLU A 56 1.85 2.68 18.40
C GLU A 56 3.18 2.08 18.83
N ASP A 57 3.48 0.84 18.42
CA ASP A 57 4.73 0.14 18.74
C ASP A 57 5.89 0.83 18.03
N ILE A 58 5.72 1.12 16.74
CA ILE A 58 6.68 1.88 15.94
C ILE A 58 6.91 3.28 16.52
N ALA A 59 5.82 3.97 16.89
CA ALA A 59 5.93 5.30 17.50
C ALA A 59 6.68 5.26 18.84
N THR A 60 6.49 4.22 19.63
CA THR A 60 7.22 4.02 20.87
C THR A 60 8.71 3.78 20.62
N GLN A 61 9.02 2.96 19.62
CA GLN A 61 10.40 2.62 19.25
C GLN A 61 11.19 3.84 18.74
N TYR A 62 10.59 4.64 17.85
CA TYR A 62 11.31 5.75 17.18
C TYR A 62 11.16 7.09 17.86
N TYR A 63 10.02 7.35 18.53
CA TYR A 63 9.71 8.64 19.17
C TYR A 63 9.68 8.56 20.69
N GLY A 64 9.80 7.35 21.27
CA GLY A 64 9.70 7.13 22.72
C GLY A 64 8.29 7.32 23.29
N ASN A 65 7.26 7.52 22.45
CA ASN A 65 5.92 7.79 22.91
C ASN A 65 4.86 7.29 21.88
N PRO A 66 3.96 6.38 22.29
CA PRO A 66 2.93 5.82 21.40
C PRO A 66 1.92 6.86 20.88
N PHE A 67 1.75 8.00 21.54
CA PHE A 67 0.84 9.06 21.10
C PHE A 67 1.25 9.74 19.79
N TYR A 68 2.45 9.48 19.28
CA TYR A 68 2.89 9.96 17.97
C TYR A 68 2.56 9.02 16.80
N ASN A 69 1.80 7.94 17.03
CA ASN A 69 1.35 7.00 15.99
C ASN A 69 0.69 7.68 14.79
N TRP A 70 -0.06 8.75 15.01
CA TRP A 70 -0.73 9.54 13.99
C TRP A 70 0.25 10.17 12.96
N THR A 71 1.51 10.43 13.34
CA THR A 71 2.51 10.96 12.40
C THR A 71 2.83 9.94 11.32
N ILE A 72 2.96 8.67 11.70
CA ILE A 72 3.22 7.55 10.80
C ILE A 72 2.06 7.41 9.79
N LEU A 73 0.81 7.46 10.29
CA LEU A 73 -0.37 7.34 9.44
C LEU A 73 -0.49 8.51 8.44
N ILE A 74 -0.23 9.76 8.89
CA ILE A 74 -0.31 10.94 8.02
C ILE A 74 0.78 10.95 6.96
N ILE A 75 2.02 10.57 7.31
CA ILE A 75 3.15 10.54 6.37
C ILE A 75 2.88 9.54 5.24
N ASN A 76 2.28 8.40 5.57
CA ASN A 76 1.96 7.34 4.61
C ASN A 76 0.57 7.51 3.96
N ASP A 77 -0.13 8.63 4.19
CA ASP A 77 -1.48 8.89 3.68
C ASP A 77 -2.54 7.87 4.10
N ILE A 78 -2.30 7.14 5.19
CA ILE A 78 -3.22 6.14 5.72
C ILE A 78 -4.40 6.85 6.37
N THR A 79 -5.58 6.67 5.80
CA THR A 79 -6.86 7.23 6.29
C THR A 79 -7.73 6.20 6.96
N ASP A 80 -7.68 4.98 6.49
CA ASP A 80 -8.36 3.81 7.07
C ASP A 80 -7.30 2.83 7.57
N TYR A 81 -7.08 2.84 8.87
CA TYR A 81 -6.12 1.93 9.51
C TYR A 81 -6.43 0.46 9.22
N TYR A 82 -7.70 0.06 9.30
CA TYR A 82 -8.09 -1.34 9.13
C TYR A 82 -7.93 -1.86 7.69
N ALA A 83 -8.09 -0.98 6.71
CA ALA A 83 -7.97 -1.34 5.31
C ALA A 83 -6.54 -1.20 4.76
N GLN A 84 -5.80 -0.18 5.22
CA GLN A 84 -4.54 0.25 4.62
C GLN A 84 -3.29 -0.14 5.42
N TRP A 85 -3.42 -0.41 6.73
CA TRP A 85 -2.28 -0.88 7.53
C TRP A 85 -1.93 -2.33 7.17
N PRO A 86 -0.62 -2.69 7.13
CA PRO A 86 -0.20 -4.07 6.87
C PRO A 86 -0.88 -5.04 7.83
N LYS A 87 -1.53 -6.05 7.27
CA LYS A 87 -2.18 -7.10 8.05
C LYS A 87 -1.14 -8.11 8.53
N SER A 88 -1.34 -8.68 9.72
CA SER A 88 -0.56 -9.84 10.13
C SER A 88 -0.80 -11.02 9.20
N ILE A 89 0.14 -11.98 9.17
CA ILE A 89 0.03 -13.19 8.35
C ILE A 89 -1.30 -13.92 8.62
N VAL A 90 -1.73 -13.98 9.88
CA VAL A 90 -3.00 -14.63 10.26
C VAL A 90 -4.20 -13.86 9.70
N GLN A 91 -4.24 -12.54 9.90
CA GLN A 91 -5.33 -11.69 9.37
C GLN A 91 -5.38 -11.72 7.84
N LEU A 92 -4.23 -11.76 7.19
CA LEU A 92 -4.16 -11.89 5.74
C LEU A 92 -4.72 -13.22 5.27
N GLN A 93 -4.39 -14.32 5.94
CA GLN A 93 -4.92 -15.64 5.60
C GLN A 93 -6.44 -15.70 5.80
N GLU A 94 -6.95 -15.13 6.88
CA GLU A 94 -8.39 -15.00 7.11
C GLU A 94 -9.08 -14.17 6.01
N PHE A 95 -8.48 -13.05 5.64
CA PHE A 95 -8.98 -12.21 4.54
C PHE A 95 -9.01 -12.96 3.19
N ILE A 96 -7.94 -13.71 2.86
CA ILE A 96 -7.86 -14.50 1.64
C ILE A 96 -8.94 -15.59 1.63
N ASN A 97 -9.11 -16.30 2.75
CA ASN A 97 -10.11 -17.38 2.88
C ASN A 97 -11.54 -16.84 2.81
N ALA A 98 -11.77 -15.61 3.28
CA ALA A 98 -13.08 -14.96 3.18
C ALA A 98 -13.38 -14.42 1.76
N LYS A 99 -12.34 -14.03 1.03
CA LYS A 99 -12.46 -13.40 -0.30
C LYS A 99 -12.48 -14.42 -1.45
N TYR A 100 -11.78 -15.53 -1.31
CA TYR A 100 -11.59 -16.54 -2.35
C TYR A 100 -11.96 -17.93 -1.85
N ASP A 101 -12.69 -18.70 -2.66
CA ASP A 101 -12.97 -20.11 -2.37
C ASP A 101 -11.68 -20.96 -2.33
N ASN A 102 -10.68 -20.56 -3.12
CA ASN A 102 -9.36 -21.17 -3.12
C ASN A 102 -8.27 -20.09 -3.29
N GLY A 103 -7.57 -19.79 -2.20
CA GLY A 103 -6.46 -18.84 -2.18
C GLY A 103 -5.24 -19.28 -3.01
N GLN A 104 -5.08 -20.59 -3.26
CA GLN A 104 -3.99 -21.15 -4.05
C GLN A 104 -4.32 -21.24 -5.55
N ALA A 105 -5.56 -20.92 -5.95
CA ALA A 105 -5.92 -20.89 -7.37
C ALA A 105 -5.14 -19.79 -8.09
N THR A 106 -4.78 -20.08 -9.33
CA THR A 106 -4.07 -19.11 -10.20
C THR A 106 -4.96 -17.91 -10.50
N LYS A 107 -4.51 -16.73 -10.15
CA LYS A 107 -5.15 -15.45 -10.45
C LYS A 107 -4.87 -15.01 -11.89
N HIS A 108 -3.59 -14.98 -12.25
CA HIS A 108 -3.08 -14.64 -13.58
C HIS A 108 -1.64 -15.12 -13.72
N HIS A 109 -1.10 -14.94 -14.91
CA HIS A 109 0.30 -15.26 -15.19
C HIS A 109 1.05 -13.97 -15.52
N ILE A 110 2.32 -13.92 -15.11
CA ILE A 110 3.22 -12.79 -15.37
C ILE A 110 4.48 -13.28 -16.07
N THR A 111 5.14 -12.36 -16.78
CA THR A 111 6.45 -12.64 -17.39
C THR A 111 7.56 -12.58 -16.36
N THR A 112 8.55 -13.45 -16.50
CA THR A 112 9.90 -13.27 -15.96
C THR A 112 10.78 -12.53 -16.95
N GLU A 113 11.83 -11.86 -16.45
CA GLU A 113 12.78 -11.17 -17.31
C GLU A 113 13.55 -12.17 -18.19
N VAL A 114 13.63 -11.85 -19.48
CA VAL A 114 14.45 -12.57 -20.45
C VAL A 114 15.44 -11.61 -21.07
N LYS A 115 16.72 -11.97 -21.04
CA LYS A 115 17.81 -11.20 -21.64
C LYS A 115 18.50 -11.98 -22.76
N ASP A 116 19.05 -11.25 -23.72
CA ASP A 116 19.94 -11.82 -24.73
C ASP A 116 21.37 -12.03 -24.20
N ALA A 117 22.26 -12.53 -25.06
CA ALA A 117 23.67 -12.74 -24.73
C ALA A 117 24.44 -11.43 -24.43
N ASN A 118 23.90 -10.29 -24.81
CA ASN A 118 24.47 -8.95 -24.57
C ASN A 118 23.80 -8.25 -23.39
N GLU A 119 23.04 -8.97 -22.55
CA GLU A 119 22.25 -8.46 -21.42
C GLU A 119 21.12 -7.48 -21.76
N ASN A 120 20.74 -7.36 -23.05
CA ASN A 120 19.58 -6.55 -23.41
C ASN A 120 18.29 -7.27 -23.00
N VAL A 121 17.38 -6.52 -22.39
CA VAL A 121 16.07 -7.05 -21.96
C VAL A 121 15.16 -7.26 -23.17
N ILE A 122 14.88 -8.52 -23.50
CA ILE A 122 13.93 -8.92 -24.55
C ILE A 122 12.50 -8.90 -24.03
N VAL A 123 12.29 -9.47 -22.85
CA VAL A 123 10.99 -9.46 -22.16
C VAL A 123 11.21 -8.91 -20.75
N PRO A 124 10.57 -7.80 -20.38
CA PRO A 124 10.61 -7.32 -19.01
C PRO A 124 9.75 -8.20 -18.09
N ALA A 125 10.13 -8.29 -16.81
CA ALA A 125 9.35 -8.96 -15.79
C ALA A 125 8.04 -8.22 -15.49
N GLY A 126 7.04 -8.96 -14.97
CA GLY A 126 5.83 -8.38 -14.39
C GLY A 126 4.70 -8.05 -15.37
N LYS A 127 4.82 -8.33 -16.66
CA LYS A 127 3.70 -8.17 -17.61
C LYS A 127 2.70 -9.32 -17.48
N ILE A 128 1.41 -9.01 -17.42
CA ILE A 128 0.34 -10.01 -17.43
C ILE A 128 0.23 -10.61 -18.82
N VAL A 129 0.29 -11.93 -18.90
CA VAL A 129 0.29 -12.71 -20.15
C VAL A 129 -0.57 -13.96 -20.00
N PRO A 130 -1.02 -14.57 -21.09
CA PRO A 130 -1.68 -15.89 -21.05
C PRO A 130 -0.67 -16.99 -20.68
N SER A 131 -1.18 -18.12 -20.17
CA SER A 131 -0.37 -19.25 -19.72
C SER A 131 0.54 -19.86 -20.81
N ASN A 132 0.16 -19.72 -22.05
CA ASN A 132 0.88 -20.25 -23.22
C ASN A 132 1.78 -19.21 -23.90
N PHE A 133 2.08 -18.09 -23.21
CA PHE A 133 2.93 -17.04 -23.78
C PHE A 133 4.34 -17.56 -24.04
N GLN A 134 4.82 -17.33 -25.26
CA GLN A 134 6.17 -17.68 -25.70
C GLN A 134 6.80 -16.50 -26.42
N VAL A 135 8.10 -16.40 -26.33
CA VAL A 135 8.89 -15.41 -27.06
C VAL A 135 9.99 -16.12 -27.83
N VAL A 136 10.17 -15.73 -29.09
CA VAL A 136 11.25 -16.22 -29.95
C VAL A 136 12.20 -15.08 -30.22
N TYR A 137 13.48 -15.28 -29.89
CA TYR A 137 14.50 -14.26 -30.05
C TYR A 137 15.83 -14.87 -30.52
N TYR A 138 16.68 -14.06 -31.13
CA TYR A 138 18.01 -14.47 -31.59
C TYR A 138 19.04 -14.18 -30.47
N ASN A 139 19.74 -15.23 -30.04
CA ASN A 139 20.73 -15.15 -28.95
C ASN A 139 22.18 -14.95 -29.48
N GLY A 140 22.36 -14.27 -30.60
CA GLY A 140 23.67 -14.04 -31.17
C GLY A 140 24.24 -15.22 -31.98
N SER A 141 23.75 -16.45 -31.75
CA SER A 141 24.19 -17.67 -32.45
C SER A 141 23.02 -18.48 -33.02
N THR A 142 21.94 -18.60 -32.29
CA THR A 142 20.75 -19.40 -32.65
C THR A 142 19.47 -18.68 -32.26
N THR A 143 18.39 -19.09 -32.92
CA THR A 143 17.03 -18.70 -32.49
C THR A 143 16.63 -19.54 -31.30
N VAL A 144 16.22 -18.87 -30.20
CA VAL A 144 15.79 -19.48 -28.96
C VAL A 144 14.31 -19.16 -28.73
N THR A 145 13.55 -20.19 -28.34
CA THR A 145 12.18 -20.01 -27.84
C THR A 145 12.17 -20.11 -26.33
N ALA A 146 11.69 -19.08 -25.64
CA ALA A 146 11.55 -19.06 -24.21
C ALA A 146 10.06 -18.96 -23.79
N THR A 147 9.71 -19.59 -22.68
CA THR A 147 8.39 -19.50 -22.03
C THR A 147 8.53 -18.84 -20.67
N PRO A 148 8.76 -17.51 -20.63
CA PRO A 148 9.02 -16.79 -19.39
C PRO A 148 7.72 -16.48 -18.65
N VAL A 149 7.04 -17.50 -18.16
CA VAL A 149 5.71 -17.40 -17.55
C VAL A 149 5.73 -17.99 -16.15
N VAL A 150 5.25 -17.22 -15.18
CA VAL A 150 5.04 -17.64 -13.79
C VAL A 150 3.57 -17.40 -13.42
N SER A 151 2.97 -18.40 -12.77
CA SER A 151 1.62 -18.29 -12.22
C SER A 151 1.63 -17.53 -10.91
N ILE A 152 0.76 -16.57 -10.76
CA ILE A 152 0.51 -15.84 -9.51
C ILE A 152 -0.80 -16.34 -8.92
N THR A 153 -0.76 -16.83 -7.69
CA THR A 153 -1.96 -17.26 -6.96
C THR A 153 -2.75 -16.07 -6.41
N ASN A 154 -4.01 -16.30 -6.03
CA ASN A 154 -4.82 -15.29 -5.35
C ASN A 154 -4.12 -14.79 -4.07
N ALA A 155 -3.52 -15.70 -3.29
CA ALA A 155 -2.79 -15.36 -2.08
C ALA A 155 -1.56 -14.49 -2.36
N GLN A 156 -0.75 -14.84 -3.36
CA GLN A 156 0.42 -14.05 -3.76
C GLN A 156 0.02 -12.66 -4.28
N TYR A 157 -1.08 -12.57 -4.99
CA TYR A 157 -1.61 -11.29 -5.46
C TYR A 157 -2.01 -10.38 -4.31
N GLU A 158 -2.76 -10.87 -3.32
CA GLU A 158 -3.13 -10.08 -2.13
C GLU A 158 -1.90 -9.68 -1.31
N LEU A 159 -0.91 -10.57 -1.15
CA LEU A 159 0.37 -10.24 -0.52
C LEU A 159 1.08 -9.07 -1.24
N SER A 160 1.07 -9.07 -2.57
CA SER A 160 1.73 -8.00 -3.35
C SER A 160 1.09 -6.63 -3.19
N LEU A 161 -0.20 -6.57 -2.80
CA LEU A 161 -0.92 -5.31 -2.56
C LEU A 161 -0.66 -4.70 -1.17
N ILE A 162 -0.08 -5.46 -0.24
CA ILE A 162 0.14 -5.03 1.15
C ILE A 162 1.50 -4.37 1.34
N HIS A 163 2.40 -4.47 0.38
CA HIS A 163 3.67 -3.74 0.41
C HIS A 163 3.42 -2.25 0.20
N ILE A 164 3.41 -1.53 1.31
CA ILE A 164 3.38 -0.06 1.36
C ILE A 164 4.82 0.45 1.43
#